data_4ca0f5cf319ef0e1308c55313a687eca
#
_entry.id   4ca0f5cf319ef0e1308c55313a687eca
#
_cell.length_a   1.000
_cell.length_b   1.000
_cell.length_c   1.000
_cell.angle_alpha   90.00
_cell.angle_beta   90.00
_cell.angle_gamma   90.00
#
_symmetry.space_group_name_H-M   'P 1'
#
loop_
_entity.id
_entity.type
_entity.pdbx_description
1 polymer ?
#
loop_
_entity_poly.entity_id
_entity_poly.type
_entity_poly.pdbx_seq_one_letter_code
_entity_poly.pdbx_strand_id
1 'polypeptide(L)'
;NKELTIRELISLIESKSINLRPPYQRNFIWTPKDQRLLIDSIYKGYPLPNFFILKNKDGKYEMVDGQQRATTIYKYYNNEFKDNRKKFFKEYAPDFFLDYRLNIVEIGNFDSSKGESKEVRSLCDERK
;
A
#
# COMPACT_ATOMS: atom_id res chain seq x y z
N ASN A 1 -0.48 1.77 15.89
CA ASN A 1 -0.84 2.61 14.74
C ASN A 1 0.25 3.64 14.49
N LYS A 2 0.55 3.88 13.24
CA LYS A 2 1.50 4.90 12.86
C LYS A 2 1.13 5.48 11.52
N GLU A 3 1.74 6.59 11.19
CA GLU A 3 1.57 7.22 9.89
C GLU A 3 2.87 7.11 9.11
N LEU A 4 2.74 6.81 7.83
CA LEU A 4 3.86 6.89 6.90
C LEU A 4 3.43 7.81 5.77
N THR A 5 4.37 8.63 5.28
CA THR A 5 4.10 9.36 4.05
C THR A 5 4.25 8.40 2.88
N ILE A 6 3.70 8.79 1.74
CA ILE A 6 3.89 8.00 0.52
C ILE A 6 5.38 7.91 0.22
N ARG A 7 6.14 8.97 0.45
CA ARG A 7 7.59 8.98 0.28
C ARG A 7 8.26 7.85 1.07
N GLU A 8 7.85 7.69 2.32
CA GLU A 8 8.39 6.64 3.18
C GLU A 8 7.98 5.25 2.71
N LEU A 9 6.73 5.09 2.29
CA LEU A 9 6.28 3.81 1.75
C LEU A 9 7.09 3.42 0.52
N ILE A 10 7.30 4.36 -0.39
CA ILE A 10 8.07 4.09 -1.60
C ILE A 10 9.50 3.69 -1.24
N SER A 11 10.10 4.36 -0.27
CA SER A 11 11.44 4.01 0.20
C SER A 11 11.49 2.57 0.73
N LEU A 12 10.48 2.16 1.49
CA LEU A 12 10.41 0.79 2.00
C LEU A 12 10.25 -0.23 0.87
N ILE A 13 9.48 0.11 -0.15
CA ILE A 13 9.31 -0.78 -1.30
C ILE A 13 10.63 -0.92 -2.06
N GLU A 14 11.30 0.19 -2.33
CA GLU A 14 12.53 0.17 -3.12
C GLU A 14 13.70 -0.48 -2.39
N SER A 15 13.75 -0.36 -1.07
CA SER A 15 14.77 -1.02 -0.27
C SER A 15 14.43 -2.48 0.00
N LYS A 16 13.28 -2.95 -0.47
CA LYS A 16 12.78 -4.31 -0.25
C LYS A 16 12.56 -4.61 1.23
N SER A 17 12.29 -3.57 2.00
CA SER A 17 11.96 -3.71 3.42
C SER A 17 10.50 -4.10 3.64
N ILE A 18 9.66 -3.93 2.62
CA ILE A 18 8.27 -4.34 2.68
C ILE A 18 7.94 -5.17 1.44
N ASN A 19 7.22 -6.27 1.67
CA ASN A 19 6.74 -7.14 0.61
C ASN A 19 5.25 -6.89 0.40
N LEU A 20 4.88 -6.48 -0.81
CA LEU A 20 3.49 -6.17 -1.14
C LEU A 20 2.69 -7.39 -1.59
N ARG A 21 3.34 -8.54 -1.75
CA ARG A 21 2.68 -9.74 -2.25
C ARG A 21 2.97 -10.97 -1.37
N PRO A 22 2.47 -10.98 -0.12
CA PRO A 22 2.66 -12.17 0.72
C PRO A 22 1.98 -13.38 0.08
N PRO A 23 2.45 -14.59 0.36
CA PRO A 23 1.92 -15.79 -0.29
C PRO A 23 0.43 -16.02 -0.12
N TYR A 24 -0.16 -15.53 0.94
CA TYR A 24 -1.58 -15.73 1.21
C TYR A 24 -2.47 -14.63 0.65
N GLN A 25 -1.92 -13.72 -0.16
CA GLN A 25 -2.68 -12.62 -0.75
C GLN A 25 -2.94 -12.86 -2.22
N ARG A 26 -3.93 -12.13 -2.75
CA ARG A 26 -4.30 -12.23 -4.15
C ARG A 26 -3.31 -11.49 -5.04
N ASN A 27 -3.33 -11.86 -6.30
CA ASN A 27 -2.63 -11.09 -7.32
C ASN A 27 -3.30 -9.74 -7.50
N PHE A 28 -2.56 -8.80 -8.11
CA PHE A 28 -3.08 -7.47 -8.39
C PHE A 28 -4.22 -7.58 -9.41
N ILE A 29 -5.40 -7.11 -9.03
CA ILE A 29 -6.61 -7.23 -9.87
C ILE A 29 -7.31 -5.90 -10.12
N TRP A 30 -6.81 -4.79 -9.59
CA TRP A 30 -7.45 -3.50 -9.80
C TRP A 30 -7.42 -3.10 -11.28
N THR A 31 -8.55 -2.54 -11.74
CA THR A 31 -8.67 -2.02 -13.09
C THR A 31 -8.00 -0.65 -13.19
N PRO A 32 -7.73 -0.17 -14.41
CA PRO A 32 -7.22 1.19 -14.57
C PRO A 32 -8.14 2.25 -13.95
N LYS A 33 -9.45 2.04 -13.97
CA LYS A 33 -10.39 2.97 -13.36
C LYS A 33 -10.19 3.02 -11.84
N ASP A 34 -10.02 1.86 -11.21
CA ASP A 34 -9.78 1.78 -9.77
C ASP A 34 -8.50 2.53 -9.40
N GLN A 35 -7.46 2.35 -10.21
CA GLN A 35 -6.19 3.01 -9.98
C GLN A 35 -6.31 4.52 -10.05
N ARG A 36 -7.00 5.02 -11.07
CA ARG A 36 -7.18 6.47 -11.22
C ARG A 36 -8.02 7.08 -10.11
N LEU A 37 -9.02 6.34 -9.63
CA LEU A 37 -9.85 6.81 -8.53
C LEU A 37 -9.03 6.97 -7.24
N LEU A 38 -8.13 6.04 -6.98
CA LEU A 38 -7.26 6.14 -5.81
C LEU A 38 -6.37 7.39 -5.89
N ILE A 39 -5.73 7.57 -7.03
CA ILE A 39 -4.84 8.73 -7.20
C ILE A 39 -5.61 10.04 -7.05
N ASP A 40 -6.82 10.08 -7.61
CA ASP A 40 -7.68 11.25 -7.49
C ASP A 40 -8.01 11.54 -6.03
N SER A 41 -8.32 10.51 -5.24
CA SER A 41 -8.60 10.66 -3.82
C SER A 41 -7.41 11.24 -3.06
N ILE A 42 -6.20 10.80 -3.40
CA ILE A 42 -4.99 11.32 -2.77
C ILE A 42 -4.83 12.82 -3.07
N TYR A 43 -5.00 13.22 -4.33
CA TYR A 43 -4.87 14.63 -4.69
C TYR A 43 -5.96 15.50 -4.07
N LYS A 44 -7.12 14.92 -3.79
CA LYS A 44 -8.21 15.65 -3.12
C LYS A 44 -8.03 15.69 -1.61
N GLY A 45 -7.05 14.97 -1.09
CA GLY A 45 -6.82 14.92 0.35
C GLY A 45 -7.83 14.07 1.11
N TYR A 46 -8.55 13.19 0.42
CA TYR A 46 -9.50 12.31 1.08
C TYR A 46 -8.76 11.24 1.88
N PRO A 47 -9.29 10.83 3.01
CA PRO A 47 -8.67 9.74 3.79
C PRO A 47 -8.78 8.41 3.05
N LEU A 48 -7.77 7.59 3.19
CA LEU A 48 -7.78 6.23 2.65
C LEU A 48 -7.98 5.23 3.80
N PRO A 49 -8.57 4.07 3.51
CA PRO A 49 -8.64 3.02 4.53
C PRO A 49 -7.24 2.66 5.02
N ASN A 50 -7.15 2.15 6.24
CA ASN A 50 -5.88 1.77 6.83
C ASN A 50 -5.18 0.68 6.02
N PHE A 51 -3.85 0.72 6.05
CA PHE A 51 -3.01 -0.35 5.52
C PHE A 51 -2.60 -1.21 6.70
N PHE A 52 -2.53 -2.51 6.51
CA PHE A 52 -2.16 -3.43 7.58
C PHE A 52 -0.88 -4.16 7.18
N ILE A 53 0.10 -4.13 8.07
CA ILE A 53 1.39 -4.75 7.84
C ILE A 53 1.74 -5.68 9.00
N LEU A 54 2.65 -6.61 8.72
CA LEU A 54 3.12 -7.60 9.66
C LEU A 54 4.63 -7.66 9.57
N LYS A 55 5.31 -7.63 10.70
CA LYS A 55 6.77 -7.73 10.72
C LYS A 55 7.14 -9.21 10.81
N ASN A 56 7.96 -9.68 9.87
CA ASN A 56 8.37 -11.07 9.87
C ASN A 56 9.65 -11.28 10.68
N LYS A 57 10.13 -12.52 10.73
CA LYS A 57 11.30 -12.87 11.53
C LYS A 57 12.58 -12.17 11.10
N ASP A 58 12.66 -11.80 9.82
CA ASP A 58 13.85 -11.16 9.29
C ASP A 58 13.85 -9.65 9.54
N GLY A 59 12.87 -9.15 10.26
CA GLY A 59 12.76 -7.72 10.51
C GLY A 59 12.16 -6.94 9.35
N LYS A 60 11.70 -7.64 8.32
CA LYS A 60 11.04 -7.01 7.17
C LYS A 60 9.54 -7.05 7.35
N TYR A 61 8.86 -6.23 6.59
CA TYR A 61 7.41 -6.15 6.67
C TYR A 61 6.74 -6.86 5.51
N GLU A 62 5.54 -7.35 5.76
CA GLU A 62 4.66 -7.89 4.73
C GLU A 62 3.35 -7.14 4.83
N MET A 63 2.84 -6.67 3.69
CA MET A 63 1.55 -5.98 3.69
C MET A 63 0.45 -7.03 3.58
N VAL A 64 -0.44 -7.07 4.56
CA VAL A 64 -1.51 -8.06 4.60
C VAL A 64 -2.83 -7.49 4.12
N ASP A 65 -2.97 -6.17 4.09
CA ASP A 65 -4.14 -5.51 3.51
C ASP A 65 -3.71 -4.14 2.98
N GLY A 66 -4.18 -3.80 1.80
CA GLY A 66 -3.83 -2.55 1.14
C GLY A 66 -2.89 -2.71 -0.03
N GLN A 67 -2.59 -3.96 -0.44
CA GLN A 67 -1.63 -4.22 -1.51
C GLN A 67 -2.01 -3.56 -2.82
N GLN A 68 -3.31 -3.58 -3.18
CA GLN A 68 -3.76 -2.96 -4.42
C GLN A 68 -3.47 -1.46 -4.40
N ARG A 69 -3.74 -0.82 -3.27
CA ARG A 69 -3.50 0.62 -3.13
C ARG A 69 -2.01 0.93 -3.14
N ALA A 70 -1.22 0.19 -2.38
CA ALA A 70 0.22 0.42 -2.32
C ALA A 70 0.88 0.20 -3.69
N THR A 71 0.48 -0.86 -4.38
CA THR A 71 1.00 -1.15 -5.72
C THR A 71 0.63 -0.02 -6.68
N THR A 72 -0.60 0.48 -6.61
CA THR A 72 -1.06 1.57 -7.46
C THR A 72 -0.25 2.84 -7.22
N ILE A 73 -0.02 3.17 -5.96
CA ILE A 73 0.79 4.33 -5.58
C ILE A 73 2.19 4.22 -6.18
N TYR A 74 2.80 3.05 -6.06
CA TYR A 74 4.14 2.84 -6.57
C TYR A 74 4.20 2.92 -8.10
N LYS A 75 3.21 2.32 -8.78
CA LYS A 75 3.13 2.40 -10.24
C LYS A 75 2.96 3.83 -10.72
N TYR A 76 2.11 4.60 -10.03
CA TYR A 76 1.92 6.00 -10.40
C TYR A 76 3.21 6.80 -10.20
N TYR A 77 3.88 6.58 -9.08
CA TYR A 77 5.16 7.23 -8.80
C TYR A 77 6.18 6.96 -9.92
N ASN A 78 6.15 5.75 -10.47
CA ASN A 78 7.05 5.37 -11.55
C ASN A 78 6.54 5.75 -12.94
N ASN A 79 5.49 6.57 -13.00
CA ASN A 79 4.94 7.08 -14.27
C ASN A 79 4.45 5.97 -15.19
N GLU A 80 3.87 4.91 -14.61
CA GLU A 80 3.37 3.79 -15.40
C GLU A 80 1.97 4.01 -15.94
N PHE A 81 1.24 4.98 -15.40
CA PHE A 81 -0.09 5.32 -15.91
C PHE A 81 -0.41 6.78 -15.61
N LYS A 82 -1.39 7.31 -16.34
CA LYS A 82 -1.86 8.68 -16.17
C LYS A 82 -3.07 8.72 -15.25
N ASP A 83 -3.19 9.81 -14.50
CA ASP A 83 -4.34 10.02 -13.63
C ASP A 83 -5.58 10.49 -14.39
N ASN A 84 -6.64 10.86 -13.66
CA ASN A 84 -7.89 11.33 -14.26
C ASN A 84 -7.75 12.61 -15.06
N ARG A 85 -6.67 13.36 -14.83
CA ARG A 85 -6.39 14.57 -15.60
C ARG A 85 -5.50 14.29 -16.80
N LYS A 86 -5.25 13.01 -17.08
CA LYS A 86 -4.43 12.54 -18.20
C LYS A 86 -2.98 12.99 -18.09
N LYS A 87 -2.45 13.00 -16.85
CA LYS A 87 -1.07 13.39 -16.57
C LYS A 87 -0.34 12.33 -15.77
N PHE A 88 0.94 12.17 -16.06
CA PHE A 88 1.82 11.35 -15.27
C PHE A 88 2.25 12.09 -14.02
N PHE A 89 2.69 11.34 -13.00
CA PHE A 89 3.20 11.94 -11.77
C PHE A 89 4.30 12.96 -12.03
N LYS A 90 5.22 12.67 -12.95
CA LYS A 90 6.35 13.55 -13.24
C LYS A 90 5.94 14.94 -13.73
N GLU A 91 4.69 15.12 -14.12
CA GLU A 91 4.20 16.40 -14.62
C GLU A 91 3.75 17.34 -13.51
N TYR A 92 3.82 16.91 -12.25
CA TYR A 92 3.40 17.70 -11.10
C TYR A 92 4.57 18.02 -10.18
N ALA A 93 4.36 19.00 -9.32
CA ALA A 93 5.24 19.20 -8.17
C ALA A 93 5.06 18.00 -7.25
N PRO A 94 6.14 17.30 -6.89
CA PRO A 94 6.01 16.00 -6.22
C PRO A 94 5.57 16.05 -4.77
N ASP A 95 5.83 17.16 -4.07
CA ASP A 95 5.72 17.15 -2.61
C ASP A 95 4.32 16.85 -2.10
N PHE A 96 3.29 17.40 -2.74
CA PHE A 96 1.93 17.17 -2.25
C PHE A 96 1.60 15.69 -2.22
N PHE A 97 1.91 14.98 -3.29
CA PHE A 97 1.64 13.56 -3.37
C PHE A 97 2.52 12.77 -2.41
N LEU A 98 3.80 13.07 -2.41
CA LEU A 98 4.77 12.31 -1.60
C LEU A 98 4.61 12.52 -0.10
N ASP A 99 4.07 13.66 0.31
CA ASP A 99 3.87 13.97 1.72
C ASP A 99 2.49 13.57 2.24
N TYR A 100 1.64 13.01 1.38
CA TYR A 100 0.35 12.50 1.80
C TYR A 100 0.57 11.38 2.82
N ARG A 101 -0.20 11.39 3.91
CA ARG A 101 0.00 10.47 5.02
C ARG A 101 -0.93 9.28 4.94
N LEU A 102 -0.34 8.11 5.11
CA LEU A 102 -1.04 6.83 5.12
C LEU A 102 -1.13 6.33 6.56
N ASN A 103 -2.29 5.83 6.94
CA ASN A 103 -2.46 5.23 8.26
C ASN A 103 -2.09 3.76 8.18
N ILE A 104 -1.10 3.37 8.97
CA ILE A 104 -0.55 2.03 8.95
C ILE A 104 -0.83 1.37 10.30
N VAL A 105 -1.40 0.19 10.26
CA VAL A 105 -1.62 -0.62 11.45
C VAL A 105 -0.66 -1.79 11.39
N GLU A 106 0.25 -1.86 12.35
CA GLU A 106 1.15 -3.00 12.45
C GLU A 106 0.49 -4.06 13.31
N ILE A 107 0.22 -5.22 12.72
CA ILE A 107 -0.34 -6.34 13.44
C ILE A 107 0.77 -6.93 14.30
N GLY A 108 0.43 -7.35 15.50
CA GLY A 108 1.42 -7.87 16.43
C GLY A 108 2.25 -9.01 15.86
N ASN A 109 3.33 -9.36 16.58
CA ASN A 109 4.25 -10.37 16.13
C ASN A 109 3.53 -11.66 15.76
N PHE A 110 3.89 -12.19 14.61
CA PHE A 110 3.30 -13.38 14.07
C PHE A 110 4.34 -14.52 14.09
N ASP A 111 3.97 -15.64 14.68
CA ASP A 111 4.85 -16.80 14.71
C ASP A 111 4.55 -17.66 13.49
N SER A 112 5.46 -17.63 12.52
CA SER A 112 5.26 -18.34 11.26
C SER A 112 5.15 -19.86 11.45
N SER A 113 5.65 -20.39 12.55
CA SER A 113 5.54 -21.83 12.81
C SER A 113 4.10 -22.25 13.08
N LYS A 114 3.22 -21.30 13.41
CA LYS A 114 1.80 -21.55 13.66
C LYS A 114 0.94 -21.21 12.47
N GLY A 115 1.53 -20.79 11.37
CA GLY A 115 0.78 -20.34 10.20
C GLY A 115 0.20 -18.94 10.41
N GLU A 116 -0.82 -18.61 9.62
CA GLU A 116 -1.46 -17.30 9.72
C GLU A 116 -2.26 -17.20 11.01
N SER A 117 -2.22 -16.03 11.64
CA SER A 117 -3.09 -15.78 12.78
C SER A 117 -4.53 -15.61 12.28
N LYS A 118 -5.48 -15.82 13.19
CA LYS A 118 -6.89 -15.58 12.87
C LYS A 118 -7.13 -14.12 12.50
N GLU A 119 -6.42 -13.23 13.13
CA GLU A 119 -6.54 -11.81 12.89
C GLU A 119 -6.20 -11.46 11.44
N VAL A 120 -5.11 -12.02 10.94
CA VAL A 120 -4.70 -11.79 9.55
C VAL A 120 -5.74 -12.36 8.59
N ARG A 121 -6.23 -13.56 8.85
CA ARG A 121 -7.26 -14.17 8.01
C ARG A 121 -8.52 -13.34 7.96
N SER A 122 -8.98 -12.89 9.12
CA SER A 122 -10.19 -12.10 9.22
C SER A 122 -10.08 -10.83 8.38
N LEU A 123 -8.94 -10.15 8.46
CA LEU A 123 -8.72 -8.94 7.68
C LEU A 123 -8.76 -9.22 6.18
N CYS A 124 -8.16 -10.32 5.75
CA CYS A 124 -8.18 -10.70 4.34
C CYS A 124 -9.59 -11.00 3.86
N ASP A 125 -10.38 -11.70 4.68
CA ASP A 125 -11.74 -12.05 4.33
C ASP A 125 -12.63 -10.83 4.22
N GLU A 126 -12.47 -9.88 5.11
CA GLU A 126 -13.27 -8.66 5.12
C GLU A 126 -13.01 -7.77 3.91
N ARG A 127 -11.85 -7.92 3.27
CA ARG A 127 -11.42 -7.06 2.17
C ARG A 127 -11.68 -7.63 0.79
N LYS A 128 -12.36 -8.75 0.72
CA LYS A 128 -12.67 -9.36 -0.58
C LYS A 128 -13.57 -8.48 -1.42
#